data_ac3606401b1aa5892302c1055ceec0e8
#
_entry.id   ac3606401b1aa5892302c1055ceec0e8
#
_cell.length_a   1.000
_cell.length_b   1.000
_cell.length_c   1.000
_cell.angle_alpha   90.00
_cell.angle_beta   90.00
_cell.angle_gamma   90.00
#
_symmetry.space_group_name_H-M   'P 1'
#
loop_
_entity.id
_entity.type
_entity.pdbx_description
1 polymer ?
#
loop_
_entity_poly.entity_id
_entity_poly.type
_entity_poly.pdbx_seq_one_letter_code
_entity_poly.pdbx_strand_id
1 'polypeptide(L)'
;MLKEDFVIQSEIRRILVRSNIDYSKISFGTVKGVVYLRGTFEMARFYADGSAEGIQEFTKKTLVSLEKKIRSIPGVTDANFQLVNWKKEKGQWIPKRE
;
A
#
# COMPACT_ATOMS: atom_id res chain seq x y z
N MET A 1 -13.74 -11.85 12.91
CA MET A 1 -13.06 -10.55 12.82
C MET A 1 -13.44 -9.69 14.00
N LEU A 2 -12.48 -9.08 14.64
CA LEU A 2 -12.76 -8.13 15.73
C LEU A 2 -13.35 -6.84 15.16
N LYS A 3 -14.14 -6.17 15.98
CA LYS A 3 -14.76 -4.90 15.58
C LYS A 3 -13.72 -3.86 15.16
N GLU A 4 -12.63 -3.80 15.93
CA GLU A 4 -11.52 -2.89 15.66
C GLU A 4 -10.87 -3.21 14.31
N ASP A 5 -10.71 -4.49 13.99
CA ASP A 5 -10.14 -4.92 12.71
C ASP A 5 -11.05 -4.53 11.55
N PHE A 6 -12.36 -4.60 11.74
CA PHE A 6 -13.31 -4.17 10.72
C PHE A 6 -13.19 -2.68 10.43
N VAL A 7 -13.05 -1.86 11.48
CA VAL A 7 -12.88 -0.41 11.33
C VAL A 7 -11.57 -0.11 10.59
N ILE A 8 -10.49 -0.77 10.99
CA ILE A 8 -9.19 -0.61 10.34
C ILE A 8 -9.29 -0.96 8.84
N GLN A 9 -9.93 -2.07 8.54
CA GLN A 9 -10.06 -2.53 7.16
C GLN A 9 -10.86 -1.54 6.31
N SER A 10 -11.90 -0.92 6.87
CA SER A 10 -12.67 0.11 6.19
C SER A 10 -11.83 1.35 5.91
N GLU A 11 -10.97 1.74 6.86
CA GLU A 11 -10.08 2.88 6.66
C GLU A 11 -9.02 2.59 5.59
N ILE A 12 -8.50 1.37 5.56
CA ILE A 12 -7.53 0.98 4.52
C ILE A 12 -8.18 1.09 3.14
N ARG A 13 -9.39 0.60 2.99
CA ARG A 13 -10.11 0.69 1.71
C ARG A 13 -10.26 2.15 1.28
N ARG A 14 -10.62 3.03 2.21
CA ARG A 14 -10.76 4.45 1.92
C ARG A 14 -9.44 5.06 1.46
N ILE A 15 -8.34 4.72 2.14
CA ILE A 15 -7.01 5.21 1.79
C ILE A 15 -6.62 4.74 0.39
N LEU A 16 -6.84 3.47 0.07
CA LEU A 16 -6.51 2.92 -1.24
C LEU A 16 -7.28 3.64 -2.36
N VAL A 17 -8.57 3.87 -2.16
CA VAL A 17 -9.39 4.57 -3.16
C VAL A 17 -8.89 6.00 -3.37
N ARG A 18 -8.58 6.71 -2.28
CA ARG A 18 -8.14 8.11 -2.36
C ARG A 18 -6.72 8.26 -2.89
N SER A 19 -5.91 7.23 -2.77
CA SER A 19 -4.51 7.29 -3.21
C SER A 19 -4.33 6.99 -4.69
N ASN A 20 -5.42 6.80 -5.43
CA ASN A 20 -5.39 6.54 -6.87
C ASN A 20 -4.60 5.27 -7.21
N ILE A 21 -4.77 4.24 -6.40
CA ILE A 21 -4.10 2.95 -6.56
C ILE A 21 -5.06 1.98 -7.23
N ASP A 22 -4.54 1.16 -8.12
CA ASP A 22 -5.34 0.07 -8.70
C ASP A 22 -5.44 -1.05 -7.66
N TYR A 23 -6.42 -0.91 -6.78
CA TYR A 23 -6.61 -1.87 -5.69
C TYR A 23 -7.25 -3.18 -6.12
N SER A 24 -7.65 -3.31 -7.40
CA SER A 24 -8.18 -4.57 -7.91
C SER A 24 -7.12 -5.69 -7.88
N LYS A 25 -5.85 -5.31 -7.86
CA LYS A 25 -4.72 -6.25 -7.83
C LYS A 25 -4.15 -6.42 -6.43
N ILE A 26 -4.80 -5.87 -5.42
CA ILE A 26 -4.33 -5.90 -4.05
C ILE A 26 -5.35 -6.60 -3.16
N SER A 27 -4.86 -7.54 -2.36
CA SER A 27 -5.63 -8.15 -1.29
C SER A 27 -5.13 -7.61 0.04
N PHE A 28 -6.04 -7.29 0.93
CA PHE A 28 -5.65 -6.81 2.25
C PHE A 28 -6.56 -7.39 3.32
N GLY A 29 -6.03 -7.46 4.52
CA GLY A 29 -6.78 -7.95 5.66
C GLY A 29 -6.14 -7.46 6.96
N THR A 30 -6.87 -7.59 8.04
CA THR A 30 -6.41 -7.16 9.35
C THR A 30 -6.70 -8.24 10.37
N VAL A 31 -5.70 -8.62 11.14
CA VAL A 31 -5.83 -9.62 12.21
C VAL A 31 -5.19 -9.05 13.46
N LYS A 32 -6.00 -8.81 14.49
CA LYS A 32 -5.55 -8.29 15.79
C LYS A 32 -4.67 -7.05 15.66
N GLY A 33 -5.08 -6.12 14.79
CA GLY A 33 -4.36 -4.87 14.58
C GLY A 33 -3.19 -4.95 13.61
N VAL A 34 -2.83 -6.13 13.13
CA VAL A 34 -1.77 -6.28 12.12
C VAL A 34 -2.40 -6.26 10.74
N VAL A 35 -1.94 -5.35 9.90
CA VAL A 35 -2.45 -5.19 8.54
C VAL A 35 -1.57 -5.99 7.58
N TYR A 36 -2.20 -6.79 6.74
CA TYR A 36 -1.53 -7.54 5.69
C TYR A 36 -1.99 -7.01 4.34
N LEU A 37 -1.05 -6.70 3.49
CA LEU A 37 -1.34 -6.18 2.16
C LEU A 37 -0.48 -6.94 1.16
N ARG A 38 -1.14 -7.59 0.19
CA ARG A 38 -0.49 -8.46 -0.79
C ARG A 38 -0.94 -8.12 -2.19
N GLY A 39 -0.09 -8.39 -3.14
CA GLY A 39 -0.44 -8.30 -4.55
C GLY A 39 0.51 -7.43 -5.33
N THR A 40 -0.01 -6.83 -6.40
CA THR A 40 0.76 -5.97 -7.30
C THR A 40 0.39 -4.53 -7.03
N PHE A 41 1.40 -3.70 -6.75
CA PHE A 41 1.19 -2.29 -6.45
C PHE A 41 1.36 -1.48 -7.72
N GLU A 42 0.25 -0.96 -8.24
CA GLU A 42 0.23 -0.13 -9.44
C GLU A 42 -0.69 1.05 -9.24
N MET A 43 -0.42 2.14 -9.95
CA MET A 43 -1.29 3.31 -9.93
C MET A 43 -2.45 3.12 -10.90
N ALA A 44 -3.63 3.59 -10.52
CA ALA A 44 -4.81 3.52 -11.39
C ALA A 44 -4.69 4.45 -12.59
N ARG A 45 -4.00 5.58 -12.41
CA ARG A 45 -3.76 6.56 -13.47
C ARG A 45 -2.37 7.12 -13.34
N PHE A 46 -1.81 7.55 -14.46
CA PHE A 46 -0.48 8.14 -14.48
C PHE A 46 -0.60 9.66 -14.67
N TYR A 47 -0.09 10.38 -13.69
CA TYR A 47 -0.03 11.85 -13.73
C TYR A 47 1.40 12.34 -13.94
N ALA A 48 2.33 11.40 -14.06
CA ALA A 48 3.73 11.72 -14.32
C ALA A 48 3.92 12.10 -15.78
N ASP A 49 5.15 12.44 -16.14
CA ASP A 49 5.51 12.89 -17.49
C ASP A 49 5.40 11.79 -18.56
N GLY A 50 5.02 10.57 -18.18
CA GLY A 50 4.88 9.46 -19.09
C GLY A 50 6.13 8.61 -19.21
N SER A 51 7.26 9.05 -18.67
CA SER A 51 8.48 8.26 -18.67
C SER A 51 8.38 7.13 -17.63
N ALA A 52 9.07 6.01 -17.90
CA ALA A 52 9.10 4.90 -16.96
C ALA A 52 9.68 5.34 -15.60
N GLU A 53 10.69 6.21 -15.64
CA GLU A 53 11.30 6.72 -14.41
C GLU A 53 10.34 7.59 -13.61
N GLY A 54 9.62 8.49 -14.27
CA GLY A 54 8.65 9.35 -13.61
C GLY A 54 7.52 8.55 -12.98
N ILE A 55 7.02 7.54 -13.67
CA ILE A 55 5.97 6.65 -13.15
C ILE A 55 6.49 5.90 -11.93
N GLN A 56 7.71 5.39 -12.00
CA GLN A 56 8.31 4.64 -10.92
C GLN A 56 8.50 5.50 -9.67
N GLU A 57 8.99 6.72 -9.84
CA GLU A 57 9.17 7.66 -8.72
C GLU A 57 7.84 8.02 -8.07
N PHE A 58 6.84 8.30 -8.88
CA PHE A 58 5.51 8.61 -8.38
C PHE A 58 4.91 7.44 -7.60
N THR A 59 5.06 6.23 -8.13
CA THR A 59 4.56 5.02 -7.48
C THR A 59 5.26 4.79 -6.15
N LYS A 60 6.59 4.99 -6.11
CA LYS A 60 7.37 4.84 -4.89
C LYS A 60 6.91 5.83 -3.81
N LYS A 61 6.71 7.09 -4.16
CA LYS A 61 6.23 8.10 -3.22
C LYS A 61 4.86 7.74 -2.68
N THR A 62 3.99 7.25 -3.54
CA THR A 62 2.65 6.83 -3.14
C THR A 62 2.71 5.66 -2.18
N LEU A 63 3.60 4.70 -2.44
CA LEU A 63 3.76 3.53 -1.57
C LEU A 63 4.29 3.94 -0.18
N VAL A 64 5.26 4.84 -0.12
CA VAL A 64 5.77 5.37 1.15
C VAL A 64 4.65 6.06 1.93
N SER A 65 3.88 6.90 1.25
CA SER A 65 2.76 7.61 1.87
C SER A 65 1.69 6.65 2.36
N LEU A 66 1.39 5.63 1.57
CA LEU A 66 0.39 4.62 1.92
C LEU A 66 0.78 3.89 3.20
N GLU A 67 2.03 3.46 3.30
CA GLU A 67 2.51 2.77 4.50
C GLU A 67 2.36 3.65 5.74
N LYS A 68 2.74 4.92 5.63
CA LYS A 68 2.61 5.87 6.74
C LYS A 68 1.16 6.05 7.16
N LYS A 69 0.26 6.20 6.20
CA LYS A 69 -1.15 6.38 6.48
C LYS A 69 -1.75 5.15 7.16
N ILE A 70 -1.40 3.97 6.69
CA ILE A 70 -1.90 2.72 7.29
C ILE A 70 -1.39 2.56 8.70
N ARG A 71 -0.10 2.82 8.93
CA ARG A 71 0.48 2.70 10.28
C ARG A 71 -0.08 3.75 11.25
N SER A 72 -0.66 4.82 10.73
CA SER A 72 -1.25 5.89 11.55
C SER A 72 -2.70 5.64 11.91
N ILE A 73 -3.33 4.60 11.39
CA ILE A 73 -4.70 4.28 11.72
C ILE A 73 -4.76 3.82 13.19
N PRO A 74 -5.64 4.40 14.01
CA PRO A 74 -5.76 3.96 15.40
C PRO A 74 -6.07 2.47 15.51
N GLY A 75 -5.31 1.76 16.34
CA GLY A 75 -5.46 0.32 16.51
C GLY A 75 -4.52 -0.52 15.68
N VAL A 76 -3.86 0.06 14.70
CA VAL A 76 -2.86 -0.67 13.89
C VAL A 76 -1.58 -0.80 14.72
N THR A 77 -1.15 -2.04 14.93
CA THR A 77 0.07 -2.33 15.68
C THR A 77 1.25 -2.63 14.76
N ASP A 78 0.97 -3.09 13.53
CA ASP A 78 2.02 -3.36 12.55
C ASP A 78 1.38 -3.45 11.16
N ALA A 79 2.22 -3.35 10.13
CA ALA A 79 1.78 -3.48 8.75
C ALA A 79 2.80 -4.33 7.99
N ASN A 80 2.31 -5.37 7.33
CA ASN A 80 3.12 -6.31 6.58
C ASN A 80 2.74 -6.23 5.10
N PHE A 81 3.61 -5.66 4.30
CA PHE A 81 3.40 -5.50 2.87
C PHE A 81 4.18 -6.58 2.11
N GLN A 82 3.44 -7.46 1.43
CA GLN A 82 4.03 -8.53 0.63
C GLN A 82 3.68 -8.28 -0.84
N LEU A 83 4.42 -7.38 -1.45
CA LEU A 83 4.14 -6.97 -2.83
C LEU A 83 4.96 -7.80 -3.81
N VAL A 84 4.34 -8.10 -4.95
CA VAL A 84 4.98 -8.90 -6.00
C VAL A 84 6.06 -8.09 -6.72
N ASN A 85 5.80 -6.79 -6.92
CA ASN A 85 6.66 -5.94 -7.74
C ASN A 85 7.47 -4.91 -6.95
N TRP A 86 7.40 -4.93 -5.62
CA TRP A 86 8.16 -4.03 -4.76
C TRP A 86 8.68 -4.79 -3.55
N LYS A 87 9.87 -4.44 -3.10
CA LYS A 87 10.44 -5.00 -1.87
C LYS A 87 11.01 -3.88 -1.02
N LYS A 88 11.16 -4.14 0.27
CA LYS A 88 11.73 -3.17 1.20
C LYS A 88 13.10 -3.64 1.64
N GLU A 89 14.10 -2.82 1.39
CA GLU A 89 15.47 -3.09 1.82
C GLU A 89 16.02 -1.87 2.56
N LYS A 90 16.58 -2.10 3.73
CA LYS A 90 17.19 -1.03 4.56
C LYS A 90 16.25 0.16 4.74
N GLY A 91 14.96 -0.13 4.94
CA GLY A 91 13.96 0.91 5.17
C GLY A 91 13.45 1.61 3.93
N GLN A 92 13.90 1.22 2.74
CA GLN A 92 13.49 1.84 1.48
C GLN A 92 12.76 0.86 0.58
N TRP A 93 11.75 1.36 -0.10
CA TRP A 93 11.03 0.58 -1.10
C TRP A 93 11.79 0.60 -2.42
N ILE A 94 12.02 -0.58 -2.96
CA ILE A 94 12.77 -0.77 -4.21
C ILE A 94 11.92 -1.64 -5.13
N PRO A 95 11.81 -1.28 -6.43
CA PRO A 95 11.09 -2.14 -7.37
C PRO A 95 11.82 -3.47 -7.54
N LYS A 96 11.06 -4.55 -7.55
CA LYS A 96 11.62 -5.87 -7.83
C LYS A 96 11.80 -6.00 -9.33
N ARG A 97 12.94 -6.51 -9.72
CA ARG A 97 13.21 -6.88 -11.10
C ARG A 97 13.15 -8.40 -11.20
N GLU A 98 12.51 -8.86 -12.25
CA GLU A 98 12.50 -10.28 -12.57
C GLU A 98 13.84 -10.72 -13.13
#